data_23f83bfaf85d037d8dba785ffae27647
#
_entry.id   23f83bfaf85d037d8dba785ffae27647
#
_cell.length_a   1.000
_cell.length_b   1.000
_cell.length_c   1.000
_cell.angle_alpha   90.00
_cell.angle_beta   90.00
_cell.angle_gamma   90.00
#
_symmetry.space_group_name_H-M   'P 1'
#
loop_
_entity.id
_entity.type
_entity.pdbx_description
1 polymer ?
#
loop_
_entity_poly.entity_id
_entity_poly.type
_entity_poly.pdbx_seq_one_letter_code
_entity_poly.pdbx_strand_id
1 'polypeptide(L)'
;MTQEIICFQDVTKRFGALTVLDRFNFSVRTGEKVTLIGPSGSGKSTVLRILMTLEPFQEGTLQLADMSYHEPNGKGHFQASEAHLRKIRSHVGMVFQSFNLFPHMSVLRNIIEAPIHVLGMKRAEAEARALDLLSLVGLTDKKDHYPSQLSGGQQQRVAIARSLAMRPRVLLFDEPTSALDPQLVGEVLSVIRGLAQEHDLTMLLVTHEMRFAREVSDRVCFFDKGRICEQGTPEQIFQTPSEARTKEFLRSVL
;
A
#
# COMPACT_ATOMS: atom_id res chain seq x y z
N MET A 1 8.12 -2.97 23.44
CA MET A 1 7.10 -3.71 22.64
C MET A 1 6.74 -2.85 21.46
N THR A 2 6.97 -3.29 20.24
CA THR A 2 6.60 -2.56 19.02
C THR A 2 5.07 -2.57 18.91
N GLN A 3 4.47 -1.37 18.85
CA GLN A 3 3.02 -1.17 18.78
C GLN A 3 2.48 -1.61 17.42
N GLU A 4 1.35 -2.32 17.40
CA GLU A 4 0.63 -2.60 16.15
C GLU A 4 0.05 -1.29 15.59
N ILE A 5 0.30 -1.04 14.30
CA ILE A 5 -0.21 0.15 13.61
C ILE A 5 -1.42 -0.18 12.74
N ILE A 6 -1.52 -1.42 12.26
CA ILE A 6 -2.69 -1.95 11.54
C ILE A 6 -3.20 -3.17 12.32
N CYS A 7 -4.51 -3.24 12.55
CA CYS A 7 -5.12 -4.40 13.18
C CYS A 7 -6.51 -4.67 12.59
N PHE A 8 -6.64 -5.80 11.87
CA PHE A 8 -7.90 -6.38 11.42
C PHE A 8 -8.31 -7.46 12.42
N GLN A 9 -9.57 -7.40 12.91
CA GLN A 9 -10.14 -8.39 13.80
C GLN A 9 -11.48 -8.86 13.23
N ASP A 10 -11.55 -10.13 12.85
CA ASP A 10 -12.72 -10.82 12.31
C ASP A 10 -13.40 -10.08 11.14
N VAL A 11 -12.62 -9.40 10.31
CA VAL A 11 -13.15 -8.60 9.21
C VAL A 11 -13.71 -9.47 8.11
N THR A 12 -15.00 -9.27 7.79
CA THR A 12 -15.68 -9.95 6.69
C THR A 12 -16.04 -8.96 5.59
N LYS A 13 -15.61 -9.27 4.36
CA LYS A 13 -15.93 -8.50 3.15
C LYS A 13 -16.66 -9.38 2.14
N ARG A 14 -17.82 -8.90 1.71
CA ARG A 14 -18.63 -9.55 0.66
C ARG A 14 -18.88 -8.60 -0.51
N PHE A 15 -18.88 -9.15 -1.72
CA PHE A 15 -19.39 -8.50 -2.93
C PHE A 15 -20.58 -9.32 -3.44
N GLY A 16 -21.80 -8.86 -3.15
CA GLY A 16 -22.99 -9.66 -3.37
C GLY A 16 -22.92 -10.99 -2.59
N ALA A 17 -23.03 -12.11 -3.29
CA ALA A 17 -22.96 -13.45 -2.69
C ALA A 17 -21.51 -13.94 -2.48
N LEU A 18 -20.51 -13.28 -3.07
CA LEU A 18 -19.10 -13.69 -2.97
C LEU A 18 -18.47 -13.15 -1.69
N THR A 19 -18.05 -14.04 -0.78
CA THR A 19 -17.22 -13.67 0.37
C THR A 19 -15.76 -13.65 -0.05
N VAL A 20 -15.13 -12.47 0.01
CA VAL A 20 -13.71 -12.25 -0.36
C VAL A 20 -12.80 -12.29 0.86
N LEU A 21 -13.26 -11.78 2.00
CA LEU A 21 -12.59 -11.95 3.30
C LEU A 21 -13.59 -12.58 4.26
N ASP A 22 -13.18 -13.65 4.95
CA ASP A 22 -14.00 -14.38 5.91
C ASP A 22 -13.32 -14.38 7.29
N ARG A 23 -13.84 -13.55 8.20
CA ARG A 23 -13.28 -13.36 9.55
C ARG A 23 -11.76 -13.19 9.52
N PHE A 24 -11.32 -12.29 8.66
CA PHE A 24 -9.91 -12.01 8.41
C PHE A 24 -9.27 -11.33 9.62
N ASN A 25 -8.20 -11.94 10.12
CA ASN A 25 -7.39 -11.44 11.22
C ASN A 25 -5.98 -11.18 10.72
N PHE A 26 -5.47 -9.96 10.91
CA PHE A 26 -4.15 -9.57 10.46
C PHE A 26 -3.67 -8.33 11.19
N SER A 27 -2.40 -8.29 11.57
CA SER A 27 -1.80 -7.10 12.15
C SER A 27 -0.45 -6.78 11.53
N VAL A 28 -0.06 -5.50 11.56
CA VAL A 28 1.25 -4.99 11.13
C VAL A 28 1.79 -4.09 12.23
N ARG A 29 3.07 -4.25 12.55
CA ARG A 29 3.76 -3.44 13.55
C ARG A 29 4.28 -2.13 12.94
N THR A 30 4.43 -1.10 13.76
CA THR A 30 5.06 0.15 13.33
C THR A 30 6.48 -0.10 12.81
N GLY A 31 6.77 0.43 11.63
CA GLY A 31 8.05 0.25 10.94
C GLY A 31 8.21 -1.09 10.21
N GLU A 32 7.27 -2.03 10.34
CA GLU A 32 7.35 -3.35 9.70
C GLU A 32 7.06 -3.26 8.19
N LYS A 33 7.82 -3.99 7.38
CA LYS A 33 7.61 -4.18 5.94
C LYS A 33 7.01 -5.56 5.72
N VAL A 34 5.71 -5.60 5.42
CA VAL A 34 4.97 -6.84 5.22
C VAL A 34 4.59 -7.00 3.77
N THR A 35 4.84 -8.17 3.20
CA THR A 35 4.40 -8.48 1.83
C THR A 35 3.34 -9.57 1.83
N LEU A 36 2.23 -9.31 1.14
CA LEU A 36 1.19 -10.29 0.83
C LEU A 36 1.47 -10.91 -0.54
N ILE A 37 1.71 -12.22 -0.59
CA ILE A 37 1.84 -13.00 -1.82
C ILE A 37 0.68 -13.98 -1.94
N GLY A 38 0.39 -14.48 -3.14
CA GLY A 38 -0.66 -15.47 -3.35
C GLY A 38 -1.34 -15.32 -4.71
N PRO A 39 -2.25 -16.23 -5.07
CA PRO A 39 -2.94 -16.26 -6.37
C PRO A 39 -3.69 -14.96 -6.66
N SER A 40 -3.84 -14.63 -7.96
CA SER A 40 -4.72 -13.54 -8.38
C SER A 40 -6.16 -13.81 -7.95
N GLY A 41 -6.89 -12.77 -7.58
CA GLY A 41 -8.27 -12.89 -7.10
C GLY A 41 -8.42 -13.43 -5.66
N SER A 42 -7.34 -13.70 -4.93
CA SER A 42 -7.43 -14.20 -3.54
C SER A 42 -7.95 -13.17 -2.52
N GLY A 43 -7.96 -11.86 -2.87
CA GLY A 43 -8.43 -10.78 -2.00
C GLY A 43 -7.35 -9.83 -1.47
N LYS A 44 -6.08 -9.97 -1.88
CA LYS A 44 -4.95 -9.13 -1.43
C LYS A 44 -5.20 -7.62 -1.63
N SER A 45 -5.54 -7.22 -2.85
CA SER A 45 -5.86 -5.81 -3.17
C SER A 45 -7.08 -5.31 -2.42
N THR A 46 -8.03 -6.20 -2.06
CA THR A 46 -9.19 -5.85 -1.25
C THR A 46 -8.77 -5.42 0.17
N VAL A 47 -7.78 -6.08 0.77
CA VAL A 47 -7.21 -5.69 2.07
C VAL A 47 -6.67 -4.26 2.01
N LEU A 48 -5.89 -3.93 0.96
CA LEU A 48 -5.33 -2.58 0.79
C LEU A 48 -6.43 -1.53 0.54
N ARG A 49 -7.44 -1.87 -0.27
CA ARG A 49 -8.57 -0.97 -0.57
C ARG A 49 -9.43 -0.68 0.66
N ILE A 50 -9.61 -1.66 1.55
CA ILE A 50 -10.29 -1.45 2.83
C ILE A 50 -9.46 -0.49 3.71
N LEU A 51 -8.14 -0.68 3.81
CA LEU A 51 -7.24 0.24 4.53
C LEU A 51 -7.29 1.67 4.00
N MET A 52 -7.44 1.85 2.68
CA MET A 52 -7.61 3.18 2.06
C MET A 52 -9.05 3.70 2.14
N THR A 53 -9.96 3.01 2.82
CA THR A 53 -11.40 3.35 2.87
C THR A 53 -12.08 3.44 1.49
N LEU A 54 -11.49 2.79 0.47
CA LEU A 54 -12.07 2.69 -0.87
C LEU A 54 -13.13 1.59 -0.97
N GLU A 55 -13.07 0.62 -0.05
CA GLU A 55 -14.03 -0.48 0.06
C GLU A 55 -14.52 -0.58 1.50
N PRO A 56 -15.84 -0.57 1.75
CA PRO A 56 -16.40 -0.86 3.05
C PRO A 56 -16.33 -2.37 3.33
N PHE A 57 -16.37 -2.75 4.60
CA PHE A 57 -16.52 -4.14 5.02
C PHE A 57 -17.80 -4.28 5.89
N GLN A 58 -18.30 -5.51 6.08
CA GLN A 58 -19.62 -5.74 6.69
C GLN A 58 -19.54 -6.13 8.17
N GLU A 59 -18.49 -6.85 8.58
CA GLU A 59 -18.35 -7.38 9.94
C GLU A 59 -16.90 -7.24 10.42
N GLY A 60 -16.68 -7.26 11.72
CA GLY A 60 -15.38 -7.15 12.35
C GLY A 60 -14.96 -5.73 12.68
N THR A 61 -13.73 -5.54 13.04
CA THR A 61 -13.14 -4.22 13.36
C THR A 61 -11.82 -4.03 12.64
N LEU A 62 -11.51 -2.78 12.29
CA LEU A 62 -10.24 -2.36 11.73
C LEU A 62 -9.74 -1.12 12.45
N GLN A 63 -8.47 -1.15 12.84
CA GLN A 63 -7.78 -0.02 13.46
C GLN A 63 -6.52 0.34 12.68
N LEU A 64 -6.26 1.65 12.57
CA LEU A 64 -5.00 2.23 12.12
C LEU A 64 -4.45 3.08 13.25
N ALA A 65 -3.39 2.63 13.89
CA ALA A 65 -2.86 3.20 15.12
C ALA A 65 -3.97 3.31 16.20
N ASP A 66 -4.28 4.52 16.62
CA ASP A 66 -5.34 4.85 17.59
C ASP A 66 -6.71 5.15 16.94
N MET A 67 -6.82 5.04 15.63
CA MET A 67 -8.05 5.37 14.88
C MET A 67 -8.80 4.10 14.47
N SER A 68 -10.06 3.98 14.93
CA SER A 68 -10.97 2.92 14.46
C SER A 68 -11.64 3.34 13.14
N TYR A 69 -11.83 2.39 12.23
CA TYR A 69 -12.60 2.61 10.99
C TYR A 69 -14.13 2.65 11.24
N HIS A 70 -14.54 2.38 12.45
CA HIS A 70 -15.94 2.43 12.88
C HIS A 70 -16.08 3.35 14.08
N GLU A 71 -17.11 4.21 14.04
CA GLU A 71 -17.54 4.99 15.18
C GLU A 71 -18.85 4.40 15.71
N PRO A 72 -19.02 4.22 17.02
CA PRO A 72 -20.29 3.77 17.59
C PRO A 72 -21.36 4.86 17.36
N ASN A 73 -22.39 4.56 16.56
CA ASN A 73 -23.48 5.50 16.25
C ASN A 73 -24.74 5.27 17.09
N GLY A 74 -24.64 4.57 18.18
CA GLY A 74 -25.74 4.32 19.12
C GLY A 74 -26.85 3.37 18.61
N LYS A 75 -26.79 2.92 17.35
CA LYS A 75 -27.75 2.00 16.71
C LYS A 75 -27.16 0.65 16.31
N GLY A 76 -25.95 0.34 16.75
CA GLY A 76 -25.28 -0.93 16.45
C GLY A 76 -24.73 -1.07 15.02
N HIS A 77 -24.94 -0.11 14.15
CA HIS A 77 -24.32 -0.03 12.82
C HIS A 77 -23.16 0.96 12.86
N PHE A 78 -21.98 0.46 12.57
CA PHE A 78 -20.75 1.22 12.62
C PHE A 78 -20.43 1.75 11.22
N GLN A 79 -20.76 2.98 10.95
CA GLN A 79 -20.30 3.68 9.76
C GLN A 79 -19.60 4.96 10.23
N ALA A 80 -18.28 5.02 10.01
CA ALA A 80 -17.52 6.22 10.34
C ALA A 80 -17.98 7.41 9.49
N SER A 81 -17.94 8.60 10.05
CA SER A 81 -18.24 9.83 9.33
C SER A 81 -17.20 10.07 8.23
N GLU A 82 -17.60 10.73 7.13
CA GLU A 82 -16.65 11.04 6.05
C GLU A 82 -15.48 11.92 6.53
N ALA A 83 -15.70 12.79 7.52
CA ALA A 83 -14.64 13.57 8.14
C ALA A 83 -13.63 12.67 8.86
N HIS A 84 -14.10 11.64 9.57
CA HIS A 84 -13.23 10.66 10.23
C HIS A 84 -12.46 9.81 9.21
N LEU A 85 -13.10 9.33 8.15
CA LEU A 85 -12.45 8.58 7.08
C LEU A 85 -11.39 9.41 6.35
N ARG A 86 -11.61 10.72 6.15
CA ARG A 86 -10.58 11.64 5.60
C ARG A 86 -9.36 11.72 6.52
N LYS A 87 -9.56 11.76 7.84
CA LYS A 87 -8.46 11.74 8.80
C LYS A 87 -7.65 10.45 8.69
N ILE A 88 -8.31 9.29 8.59
CA ILE A 88 -7.64 8.00 8.36
C ILE A 88 -6.83 8.05 7.05
N ARG A 89 -7.45 8.46 5.94
CA ARG A 89 -6.79 8.55 4.63
C ARG A 89 -5.56 9.46 4.62
N SER A 90 -5.52 10.50 5.45
CA SER A 90 -4.34 11.37 5.52
C SER A 90 -3.11 10.69 6.15
N HIS A 91 -3.27 9.55 6.83
CA HIS A 91 -2.20 8.78 7.44
C HIS A 91 -1.76 7.56 6.61
N VAL A 92 -2.46 7.29 5.50
CA VAL A 92 -2.18 6.15 4.63
C VAL A 92 -1.89 6.65 3.22
N GLY A 93 -0.71 6.34 2.70
CA GLY A 93 -0.40 6.52 1.28
C GLY A 93 -0.68 5.25 0.51
N MET A 94 -1.07 5.37 -0.77
CA MET A 94 -1.25 4.20 -1.63
C MET A 94 -0.66 4.45 -3.01
N VAL A 95 0.11 3.46 -3.46
CA VAL A 95 0.66 3.36 -4.81
C VAL A 95 -0.10 2.27 -5.53
N PHE A 96 -0.84 2.63 -6.56
CA PHE A 96 -1.70 1.73 -7.32
C PHE A 96 -0.95 1.05 -8.46
N GLN A 97 -1.49 -0.04 -8.96
CA GLN A 97 -1.04 -0.70 -10.19
C GLN A 97 -1.09 0.22 -11.40
N SER A 98 -2.18 0.97 -11.57
CA SER A 98 -2.29 2.06 -12.55
C SER A 98 -1.87 3.35 -11.87
N PHE A 99 -0.94 4.07 -12.43
CA PHE A 99 -0.25 5.23 -11.83
C PHE A 99 -1.19 6.29 -11.23
N ASN A 100 -2.40 6.43 -11.77
CA ASN A 100 -3.49 7.32 -11.31
C ASN A 100 -3.05 8.78 -11.13
N LEU A 101 -2.12 9.25 -11.97
CA LEU A 101 -1.72 10.65 -12.01
C LEU A 101 -2.83 11.49 -12.65
N PHE A 102 -2.96 12.72 -12.20
CA PHE A 102 -3.86 13.70 -12.81
C PHE A 102 -3.27 14.14 -14.17
N PRO A 103 -3.87 13.74 -15.32
CA PRO A 103 -3.25 13.93 -16.64
C PRO A 103 -3.15 15.40 -17.05
N HIS A 104 -4.00 16.27 -16.50
CA HIS A 104 -4.04 17.71 -16.75
C HIS A 104 -3.14 18.54 -15.82
N MET A 105 -2.41 17.89 -14.92
CA MET A 105 -1.47 18.53 -13.99
C MET A 105 -0.04 18.14 -14.31
N SER A 106 0.90 19.07 -14.13
CA SER A 106 2.33 18.74 -14.20
C SER A 106 2.74 17.78 -13.07
N VAL A 107 3.91 17.18 -13.18
CA VAL A 107 4.51 16.33 -12.14
C VAL A 107 4.55 17.05 -10.79
N LEU A 108 5.05 18.29 -10.76
CA LEU A 108 5.09 19.09 -9.54
C LEU A 108 3.71 19.26 -8.94
N ARG A 109 2.72 19.64 -9.76
CA ARG A 109 1.33 19.82 -9.29
C ARG A 109 0.70 18.53 -8.81
N ASN A 110 0.96 17.39 -9.43
CA ASN A 110 0.50 16.10 -8.95
C ASN A 110 0.97 15.81 -7.51
N ILE A 111 2.16 16.28 -7.13
CA ILE A 111 2.76 16.03 -5.81
C ILE A 111 2.26 17.02 -4.77
N ILE A 112 2.15 18.31 -5.11
CA ILE A 112 1.85 19.37 -4.12
C ILE A 112 0.37 19.60 -3.84
N GLU A 113 -0.53 19.14 -4.72
CA GLU A 113 -1.96 19.47 -4.63
C GLU A 113 -2.58 18.97 -3.31
N ALA A 114 -2.34 17.72 -2.95
CA ALA A 114 -2.87 17.16 -1.69
C ALA A 114 -2.24 17.78 -0.43
N PRO A 115 -0.92 17.95 -0.31
CA PRO A 115 -0.31 18.68 0.80
C PRO A 115 -0.88 20.09 1.03
N ILE A 116 -1.12 20.84 -0.02
CA ILE A 116 -1.69 22.19 0.10
C ILE A 116 -3.15 22.13 0.56
N HIS A 117 -3.99 21.33 -0.08
CA HIS A 117 -5.44 21.37 0.15
C HIS A 117 -5.93 20.49 1.29
N VAL A 118 -5.20 19.44 1.64
CA VAL A 118 -5.58 18.51 2.71
C VAL A 118 -4.84 18.81 4.02
N LEU A 119 -3.52 19.08 3.94
CA LEU A 119 -2.70 19.37 5.12
C LEU A 119 -2.61 20.87 5.42
N GLY A 120 -3.10 21.75 4.54
CA GLY A 120 -3.00 23.20 4.70
C GLY A 120 -1.56 23.73 4.58
N MET A 121 -0.67 22.98 3.93
CA MET A 121 0.72 23.35 3.76
C MET A 121 0.87 24.59 2.90
N LYS A 122 1.78 25.50 3.26
CA LYS A 122 2.10 26.64 2.40
C LYS A 122 2.70 26.19 1.08
N ARG A 123 2.33 26.83 -0.01
CA ARG A 123 2.78 26.45 -1.36
C ARG A 123 4.30 26.30 -1.47
N ALA A 124 5.06 27.26 -0.95
CA ALA A 124 6.53 27.22 -1.01
C ALA A 124 7.11 26.01 -0.25
N GLU A 125 6.51 25.64 0.89
CA GLU A 125 6.91 24.46 1.64
C GLU A 125 6.55 23.15 0.89
N ALA A 126 5.36 23.10 0.27
CA ALA A 126 4.94 21.95 -0.53
C ALA A 126 5.83 21.77 -1.77
N GLU A 127 6.22 22.88 -2.44
CA GLU A 127 7.12 22.84 -3.59
C GLU A 127 8.54 22.38 -3.19
N ALA A 128 9.10 22.90 -2.09
CA ALA A 128 10.40 22.45 -1.60
C ALA A 128 10.40 20.95 -1.29
N ARG A 129 9.38 20.49 -0.55
CA ARG A 129 9.19 19.06 -0.26
C ARG A 129 9.04 18.20 -1.52
N ALA A 130 8.29 18.69 -2.52
CA ALA A 130 8.10 17.97 -3.78
C ALA A 130 9.43 17.82 -4.55
N LEU A 131 10.29 18.83 -4.51
CA LEU A 131 11.64 18.77 -5.12
C LEU A 131 12.53 17.74 -4.43
N ASP A 132 12.50 17.66 -3.09
CA ASP A 132 13.21 16.63 -2.34
C ASP A 132 12.73 15.23 -2.73
N LEU A 133 11.40 15.03 -2.82
CA LEU A 133 10.81 13.76 -3.22
C LEU A 133 11.10 13.42 -4.69
N LEU A 134 11.12 14.39 -5.58
CA LEU A 134 11.53 14.19 -6.97
C LEU A 134 13.01 13.81 -7.09
N SER A 135 13.85 14.37 -6.23
CA SER A 135 15.26 13.97 -6.13
C SER A 135 15.37 12.52 -5.65
N LEU A 136 14.61 12.13 -4.62
CA LEU A 136 14.58 10.76 -4.09
C LEU A 136 14.21 9.73 -5.18
N VAL A 137 13.26 10.06 -6.06
CA VAL A 137 12.82 9.16 -7.15
C VAL A 137 13.57 9.38 -8.47
N GLY A 138 14.60 10.26 -8.50
CA GLY A 138 15.44 10.52 -9.67
C GLY A 138 14.72 11.23 -10.82
N LEU A 139 13.81 12.18 -10.54
CA LEU A 139 12.99 12.86 -11.54
C LEU A 139 12.94 14.39 -11.37
N THR A 140 13.96 15.00 -10.78
CA THR A 140 14.01 16.46 -10.54
C THR A 140 13.87 17.27 -11.83
N ASP A 141 14.46 16.78 -12.94
CA ASP A 141 14.40 17.40 -14.28
C ASP A 141 13.01 17.31 -14.93
N LYS A 142 12.10 16.49 -14.38
CA LYS A 142 10.77 16.22 -14.93
C LYS A 142 9.64 17.02 -14.24
N LYS A 143 9.95 17.92 -13.31
CA LYS A 143 8.95 18.62 -12.48
C LYS A 143 7.84 19.33 -13.26
N ASP A 144 8.18 19.88 -14.42
CA ASP A 144 7.27 20.65 -15.28
C ASP A 144 6.61 19.80 -16.38
N HIS A 145 6.98 18.52 -16.52
CA HIS A 145 6.39 17.60 -17.50
C HIS A 145 4.98 17.17 -17.05
N TYR A 146 4.19 16.74 -18.03
CA TYR A 146 2.87 16.13 -17.81
C TYR A 146 2.97 14.61 -17.89
N PRO A 147 2.04 13.85 -17.28
CA PRO A 147 2.05 12.39 -17.29
C PRO A 147 2.23 11.77 -18.69
N SER A 148 1.60 12.35 -19.73
CA SER A 148 1.73 11.89 -21.12
C SER A 148 3.14 12.00 -21.72
N GLN A 149 4.03 12.75 -21.09
CA GLN A 149 5.43 12.96 -21.49
C GLN A 149 6.40 12.03 -20.73
N LEU A 150 5.89 11.14 -19.88
CA LEU A 150 6.66 10.25 -19.02
C LEU A 150 6.51 8.79 -19.43
N SER A 151 7.57 8.00 -19.29
CA SER A 151 7.46 6.54 -19.36
C SER A 151 6.62 5.99 -18.21
N GLY A 152 6.12 4.75 -18.35
CA GLY A 152 5.35 4.09 -17.28
C GLY A 152 6.12 4.03 -15.95
N GLY A 153 7.41 3.67 -15.99
CA GLY A 153 8.26 3.66 -14.79
C GLY A 153 8.46 5.05 -14.17
N GLN A 154 8.57 6.10 -15.00
CA GLN A 154 8.62 7.49 -14.51
C GLN A 154 7.30 7.90 -13.87
N GLN A 155 6.15 7.56 -14.48
CA GLN A 155 4.83 7.84 -13.91
C GLN A 155 4.65 7.14 -12.56
N GLN A 156 5.09 5.90 -12.43
CA GLN A 156 5.00 5.16 -11.16
C GLN A 156 5.90 5.78 -10.09
N ARG A 157 7.09 6.22 -10.43
CA ARG A 157 7.99 6.92 -9.49
C ARG A 157 7.39 8.27 -9.04
N VAL A 158 6.69 9.00 -9.93
CA VAL A 158 5.92 10.19 -9.53
C VAL A 158 4.76 9.83 -8.59
N ALA A 159 4.05 8.72 -8.83
CA ALA A 159 2.98 8.26 -7.95
C ALA A 159 3.51 7.89 -6.54
N ILE A 160 4.70 7.32 -6.45
CA ILE A 160 5.39 7.07 -5.18
C ILE A 160 5.70 8.42 -4.48
N ALA A 161 6.32 9.37 -5.18
CA ALA A 161 6.62 10.69 -4.63
C ALA A 161 5.36 11.42 -4.14
N ARG A 162 4.27 11.37 -4.91
CA ARG A 162 2.96 11.93 -4.53
C ARG A 162 2.42 11.30 -3.24
N SER A 163 2.52 9.98 -3.10
CA SER A 163 2.04 9.28 -1.91
C SER A 163 2.86 9.65 -0.66
N LEU A 164 4.18 9.81 -0.80
CA LEU A 164 5.07 10.24 0.27
C LEU A 164 4.89 11.71 0.67
N ALA A 165 4.38 12.56 -0.24
CA ALA A 165 4.19 13.98 0.02
C ALA A 165 3.23 14.25 1.18
N MET A 166 2.30 13.35 1.45
CA MET A 166 1.35 13.42 2.57
C MET A 166 1.94 13.04 3.94
N ARG A 167 3.21 12.59 4.01
CA ARG A 167 3.84 12.05 5.24
C ARG A 167 3.02 10.92 5.86
N PRO A 168 2.68 9.89 5.10
CA PRO A 168 1.86 8.81 5.63
C PRO A 168 2.60 8.02 6.72
N ARG A 169 1.85 7.49 7.70
CA ARG A 169 2.36 6.54 8.69
C ARG A 169 2.50 5.12 8.11
N VAL A 170 1.68 4.82 7.10
CA VAL A 170 1.65 3.55 6.37
C VAL A 170 1.63 3.81 4.88
N LEU A 171 2.50 3.13 4.14
CA LEU A 171 2.53 3.17 2.68
C LEU A 171 2.12 1.81 2.10
N LEU A 172 1.06 1.81 1.30
CA LEU A 172 0.51 0.64 0.65
C LEU A 172 0.97 0.57 -0.81
N PHE A 173 1.33 -0.62 -1.28
CA PHE A 173 1.68 -0.89 -2.67
C PHE A 173 0.81 -2.00 -3.23
N ASP A 174 -0.02 -1.69 -4.21
CA ASP A 174 -0.89 -2.65 -4.91
C ASP A 174 -0.30 -2.97 -6.28
N GLU A 175 0.50 -4.02 -6.36
CA GLU A 175 1.17 -4.49 -7.58
C GLU A 175 1.87 -3.37 -8.37
N PRO A 176 2.81 -2.63 -7.78
CA PRO A 176 3.32 -1.37 -8.32
C PRO A 176 4.09 -1.51 -9.65
N THR A 177 4.38 -2.71 -10.10
CA THR A 177 5.16 -2.98 -11.32
C THR A 177 4.38 -3.73 -12.40
N SER A 178 3.17 -4.25 -12.10
CA SER A 178 2.45 -5.14 -13.02
C SER A 178 1.93 -4.47 -14.30
N ALA A 179 1.87 -3.13 -14.34
CA ALA A 179 1.51 -2.36 -15.53
C ALA A 179 2.74 -1.83 -16.31
N LEU A 180 3.95 -2.28 -15.97
CA LEU A 180 5.20 -1.79 -16.56
C LEU A 180 5.81 -2.80 -17.53
N ASP A 181 6.51 -2.25 -18.54
CA ASP A 181 7.43 -3.06 -19.32
C ASP A 181 8.54 -3.64 -18.42
N PRO A 182 8.97 -4.90 -18.64
CA PRO A 182 9.99 -5.56 -17.81
C PRO A 182 11.28 -4.76 -17.64
N GLN A 183 11.68 -3.98 -18.66
CA GLN A 183 12.88 -3.14 -18.62
C GLN A 183 12.78 -1.98 -17.60
N LEU A 184 11.56 -1.53 -17.27
CA LEU A 184 11.30 -0.40 -16.36
C LEU A 184 11.05 -0.84 -14.92
N VAL A 185 10.81 -2.13 -14.68
CA VAL A 185 10.51 -2.71 -13.36
C VAL A 185 11.64 -2.42 -12.36
N GLY A 186 12.89 -2.62 -12.78
CA GLY A 186 14.07 -2.47 -11.92
C GLY A 186 14.21 -1.08 -11.29
N GLU A 187 13.89 -0.02 -12.05
CA GLU A 187 13.98 1.36 -11.56
C GLU A 187 12.96 1.64 -10.44
N VAL A 188 11.72 1.16 -10.60
CA VAL A 188 10.67 1.33 -9.60
C VAL A 188 10.97 0.50 -8.35
N LEU A 189 11.38 -0.77 -8.51
CA LEU A 189 11.76 -1.62 -7.38
C LEU A 189 12.96 -1.06 -6.61
N SER A 190 13.91 -0.41 -7.28
CA SER A 190 15.05 0.24 -6.62
C SER A 190 14.61 1.37 -5.69
N VAL A 191 13.65 2.20 -6.12
CA VAL A 191 13.08 3.26 -5.28
C VAL A 191 12.37 2.65 -4.06
N ILE A 192 11.52 1.63 -4.27
CA ILE A 192 10.79 1.00 -3.16
C ILE A 192 11.76 0.31 -2.19
N ARG A 193 12.85 -0.29 -2.69
CA ARG A 193 13.92 -0.88 -1.86
C ARG A 193 14.58 0.19 -0.98
N GLY A 194 14.90 1.36 -1.53
CA GLY A 194 15.43 2.48 -0.76
C GLY A 194 14.50 2.90 0.37
N LEU A 195 13.20 3.01 0.09
CA LEU A 195 12.18 3.33 1.10
C LEU A 195 12.07 2.24 2.18
N ALA A 196 12.24 0.98 1.84
CA ALA A 196 12.17 -0.12 2.81
C ALA A 196 13.33 -0.09 3.81
N GLN A 197 14.45 0.58 3.50
CA GLN A 197 15.56 0.77 4.43
C GLN A 197 15.30 1.85 5.48
N GLU A 198 14.29 2.69 5.28
CA GLU A 198 13.87 3.67 6.28
C GLU A 198 13.11 3.00 7.41
N HIS A 199 13.66 2.99 8.63
CA HIS A 199 13.14 2.23 9.78
C HIS A 199 11.76 2.68 10.25
N ASP A 200 11.42 3.96 10.09
CA ASP A 200 10.17 4.53 10.59
C ASP A 200 8.98 4.35 9.64
N LEU A 201 9.20 3.97 8.37
CA LEU A 201 8.14 3.79 7.40
C LEU A 201 7.54 2.38 7.48
N THR A 202 6.28 2.28 7.84
CA THR A 202 5.52 1.02 7.76
C THR A 202 5.07 0.78 6.33
N MET A 203 5.28 -0.43 5.80
CA MET A 203 4.90 -0.75 4.42
C MET A 203 4.09 -2.05 4.36
N LEU A 204 3.02 -2.02 3.56
CA LEU A 204 2.27 -3.22 3.20
C LEU A 204 2.23 -3.34 1.67
N LEU A 205 2.83 -4.42 1.17
CA LEU A 205 3.04 -4.64 -0.26
C LEU A 205 2.21 -5.82 -0.76
N VAL A 206 1.60 -5.67 -1.91
CA VAL A 206 1.09 -6.77 -2.74
C VAL A 206 1.95 -6.80 -3.99
N THR A 207 2.62 -7.92 -4.28
CA THR A 207 3.49 -8.04 -5.45
C THR A 207 3.60 -9.47 -5.94
N HIS A 208 3.88 -9.62 -7.24
CA HIS A 208 4.26 -10.88 -7.87
C HIS A 208 5.79 -11.02 -8.06
N GLU A 209 6.56 -10.02 -7.63
CA GLU A 209 8.02 -10.00 -7.69
C GLU A 209 8.62 -10.73 -6.48
N MET A 210 8.71 -12.06 -6.53
CA MET A 210 9.09 -12.90 -5.37
C MET A 210 10.51 -12.61 -4.85
N ARG A 211 11.46 -12.32 -5.77
CA ARG A 211 12.83 -11.95 -5.38
C ARG A 211 12.85 -10.63 -4.61
N PHE A 212 12.10 -9.65 -5.10
CA PHE A 212 11.96 -8.36 -4.44
C PHE A 212 11.28 -8.49 -3.07
N ALA A 213 10.17 -9.24 -2.99
CA ALA A 213 9.49 -9.51 -1.72
C ALA A 213 10.45 -10.11 -0.67
N ARG A 214 11.33 -11.03 -1.10
CA ARG A 214 12.33 -11.65 -0.23
C ARG A 214 13.37 -10.64 0.29
N GLU A 215 13.75 -9.65 -0.53
CA GLU A 215 14.79 -8.67 -0.19
C GLU A 215 14.30 -7.57 0.76
N VAL A 216 13.03 -7.15 0.64
CA VAL A 216 12.53 -5.94 1.31
C VAL A 216 11.64 -6.20 2.51
N SER A 217 11.15 -7.44 2.68
CA SER A 217 10.16 -7.72 3.72
C SER A 217 10.80 -8.18 5.02
N ASP A 218 10.26 -7.70 6.14
CA ASP A 218 10.51 -8.30 7.46
C ASP A 218 9.66 -9.56 7.63
N ARG A 219 8.44 -9.56 7.03
CA ARG A 219 7.50 -10.68 7.08
C ARG A 219 6.78 -10.83 5.74
N VAL A 220 6.63 -12.08 5.32
CA VAL A 220 5.86 -12.46 4.14
C VAL A 220 4.64 -13.27 4.58
N CYS A 221 3.47 -12.95 4.02
CA CYS A 221 2.22 -13.64 4.28
C CYS A 221 1.70 -14.25 2.99
N PHE A 222 1.55 -15.57 2.95
CA PHE A 222 0.87 -16.25 1.86
C PHE A 222 -0.65 -16.18 2.06
N PHE A 223 -1.31 -15.51 1.13
CA PHE A 223 -2.72 -15.20 1.18
C PHE A 223 -3.49 -15.99 0.11
N ASP A 224 -4.45 -16.81 0.53
CA ASP A 224 -5.31 -17.58 -0.36
C ASP A 224 -6.75 -17.63 0.18
N LYS A 225 -7.73 -17.52 -0.72
CA LYS A 225 -9.17 -17.61 -0.41
C LYS A 225 -9.60 -16.75 0.79
N GLY A 226 -9.17 -15.50 0.81
CA GLY A 226 -9.60 -14.52 1.82
C GLY A 226 -8.95 -14.65 3.20
N ARG A 227 -7.90 -15.46 3.35
CA ARG A 227 -7.20 -15.67 4.62
C ARG A 227 -5.68 -15.78 4.44
N ILE A 228 -4.94 -15.54 5.51
CA ILE A 228 -3.50 -15.85 5.57
C ILE A 228 -3.38 -17.33 5.89
N CYS A 229 -2.82 -18.10 4.94
CA CYS A 229 -2.58 -19.52 5.11
C CYS A 229 -1.26 -19.80 5.85
N GLU A 230 -0.25 -18.97 5.58
CA GLU A 230 1.06 -19.08 6.20
C GLU A 230 1.72 -17.70 6.27
N GLN A 231 2.49 -17.45 7.33
CA GLN A 231 3.28 -16.23 7.47
C GLN A 231 4.57 -16.51 8.21
N GLY A 232 5.62 -15.78 7.88
CA GLY A 232 6.94 -15.95 8.50
C GLY A 232 7.97 -15.01 7.90
N THR A 233 9.24 -15.20 8.28
CA THR A 233 10.32 -14.46 7.62
C THR A 233 10.43 -14.85 6.14
N PRO A 234 11.05 -14.02 5.30
CA PRO A 234 11.27 -14.38 3.90
C PRO A 234 11.93 -15.75 3.72
N GLU A 235 12.90 -16.10 4.58
CA GLU A 235 13.59 -17.40 4.53
C GLU A 235 12.63 -18.56 4.81
N GLN A 236 11.77 -18.42 5.82
CA GLN A 236 10.79 -19.44 6.17
C GLN A 236 9.82 -19.68 5.01
N ILE A 237 9.24 -18.61 4.45
CA ILE A 237 8.22 -18.74 3.40
C ILE A 237 8.83 -19.21 2.08
N PHE A 238 9.97 -18.66 1.65
CA PHE A 238 10.51 -18.95 0.31
C PHE A 238 11.41 -20.19 0.25
N GLN A 239 12.04 -20.59 1.37
CA GLN A 239 12.96 -21.74 1.37
C GLN A 239 12.39 -22.97 2.06
N THR A 240 11.67 -22.79 3.17
CA THR A 240 11.16 -23.87 4.01
C THR A 240 9.69 -23.71 4.37
N PRO A 241 8.80 -23.46 3.37
CA PRO A 241 7.38 -23.32 3.67
C PRO A 241 6.84 -24.60 4.34
N SER A 242 5.99 -24.44 5.36
CA SER A 242 5.37 -25.57 6.07
C SER A 242 4.10 -26.05 5.35
N GLU A 243 3.28 -25.10 4.88
CA GLU A 243 1.98 -25.38 4.30
C GLU A 243 2.07 -25.95 2.86
N ALA A 244 1.33 -27.01 2.57
CA ALA A 244 1.31 -27.63 1.25
C ALA A 244 0.87 -26.65 0.16
N ARG A 245 -0.09 -25.79 0.47
CA ARG A 245 -0.64 -24.79 -0.46
C ARG A 245 0.38 -23.70 -0.79
N THR A 246 1.19 -23.27 0.18
CA THR A 246 2.31 -22.34 -0.04
C THR A 246 3.36 -22.97 -0.97
N LYS A 247 3.73 -24.24 -0.73
CA LYS A 247 4.68 -24.98 -1.57
C LYS A 247 4.19 -25.09 -3.03
N GLU A 248 2.92 -25.41 -3.20
CA GLU A 248 2.30 -25.51 -4.53
C GLU A 248 2.37 -24.16 -5.27
N PHE A 249 1.96 -23.08 -4.61
CA PHE A 249 2.01 -21.74 -5.19
C PHE A 249 3.44 -21.34 -5.56
N LEU A 250 4.40 -21.49 -4.66
CA LEU A 250 5.79 -21.08 -4.93
C LEU A 250 6.42 -21.86 -6.07
N ARG A 251 6.12 -23.16 -6.25
CA ARG A 251 6.59 -23.96 -7.39
C ARG A 251 6.05 -23.45 -8.74
N SER A 252 4.92 -22.73 -8.73
CA SER A 252 4.34 -22.21 -9.97
C SER A 252 4.87 -20.83 -10.37
N VAL A 253 5.55 -20.11 -9.44
CA VAL A 253 5.98 -18.72 -9.65
C VAL A 253 7.49 -18.49 -9.49
N LEU A 254 8.25 -19.46 -8.97
CA LEU A 254 9.71 -19.48 -8.88
C LEU A 254 10.30 -20.40 -9.93
#